data_d3982b801504db762c7692d5fecbd27a
#
_entry.id   d3982b801504db762c7692d5fecbd27a
#
_cell.length_a   1.000
_cell.length_b   1.000
_cell.length_c   1.000
_cell.angle_alpha   90.00
_cell.angle_beta   90.00
_cell.angle_gamma   90.00
#
_symmetry.space_group_name_H-M   'P 1'
#
loop_
_entity.id
_entity.type
_entity.pdbx_description
1 polymer ?
#
loop_
_entity_poly.entity_id
_entity_poly.type
_entity_poly.pdbx_seq_one_letter_code
_entity_poly.pdbx_strand_id
1 'polypeptide(L)'
;RYMQVTGVQTCALPISIKNSIKADLESTSSLLNSDDMFQIARLLCSNPPVYLYSPAGLTDISVSYLESMLFISDCQKVYKTTASKALRHFIQTADKKSIFIFISNSGRFESTLNLAKEARLHGMIVISISSIENNDLAEVSTYNLRFFSKKRENDGADLTSRLCSFFVLSSFIEYFSFYKKGLEHENFSESD
;
A
#
# COMPACT_ATOMS: atom_id res chain seq x y z
N ARG A 1 -44.05 -7.11 -25.76
CA ARG A 1 -44.20 -6.57 -24.38
C ARG A 1 -42.95 -5.77 -24.06
N TYR A 2 -43.01 -4.47 -24.20
CA TYR A 2 -41.92 -3.57 -23.81
C TYR A 2 -41.95 -3.44 -22.29
N MET A 3 -40.86 -3.81 -21.60
CA MET A 3 -40.67 -3.47 -20.21
C MET A 3 -40.42 -1.95 -20.13
N GLN A 4 -41.36 -1.22 -19.55
CA GLN A 4 -41.11 0.16 -19.14
C GLN A 4 -40.11 0.13 -17.97
N VAL A 5 -38.88 0.52 -18.24
CA VAL A 5 -37.88 0.84 -17.19
C VAL A 5 -38.32 2.16 -16.58
N THR A 6 -38.96 2.11 -15.42
CA THR A 6 -39.38 3.31 -14.70
C THR A 6 -38.14 4.10 -14.30
N GLY A 7 -38.09 5.39 -14.65
CA GLY A 7 -36.93 6.28 -14.43
C GLY A 7 -36.47 6.44 -12.98
N VAL A 8 -37.17 5.86 -12.02
CA VAL A 8 -36.81 5.83 -10.58
C VAL A 8 -35.64 4.85 -10.30
N GLN A 9 -35.48 3.77 -11.09
CA GLN A 9 -34.39 2.80 -10.92
C GLN A 9 -33.02 3.34 -11.35
N THR A 10 -32.95 4.22 -12.33
CA THR A 10 -31.71 4.77 -12.86
C THR A 10 -31.08 5.83 -11.94
N CYS A 11 -31.85 6.50 -11.10
CA CYS A 11 -31.34 7.49 -10.14
C CYS A 11 -30.87 6.89 -8.82
N ALA A 12 -31.42 5.77 -8.38
CA ALA A 12 -31.08 5.14 -7.10
C ALA A 12 -29.69 4.42 -7.12
N LEU A 13 -29.33 3.81 -8.25
CA LEU A 13 -28.05 3.07 -8.41
C LEU A 13 -26.81 3.96 -8.23
N PRO A 14 -26.69 5.15 -8.86
CA PRO A 14 -25.53 6.02 -8.67
C PRO A 14 -25.35 6.51 -7.23
N ILE A 15 -26.46 6.79 -6.52
CA ILE A 15 -26.43 7.27 -5.13
C ILE A 15 -25.94 6.16 -4.19
N SER A 16 -26.42 4.93 -4.36
CA SER A 16 -25.98 3.79 -3.54
C SER A 16 -24.52 3.44 -3.77
N ILE A 17 -24.03 3.51 -5.01
CA ILE A 17 -22.63 3.28 -5.35
C ILE A 17 -21.74 4.37 -4.73
N LYS A 18 -22.12 5.64 -4.88
CA LYS A 18 -21.43 6.78 -4.28
C LYS A 18 -21.31 6.64 -2.77
N ASN A 19 -22.41 6.30 -2.09
CA ASN A 19 -22.43 6.14 -0.64
C ASN A 19 -21.56 4.95 -0.19
N SER A 20 -21.57 3.85 -0.94
CA SER A 20 -20.72 2.69 -0.63
C SER A 20 -19.23 3.03 -0.74
N ILE A 21 -18.81 3.74 -1.80
CA ILE A 21 -17.41 4.15 -1.98
C ILE A 21 -16.99 5.12 -0.86
N LYS A 22 -17.87 6.08 -0.53
CA LYS A 22 -17.61 7.03 0.55
C LYS A 22 -17.43 6.32 1.90
N ALA A 23 -18.29 5.36 2.23
CA ALA A 23 -18.20 4.56 3.45
C ALA A 23 -16.88 3.74 3.51
N ASP A 24 -16.45 3.15 2.38
CA ASP A 24 -15.19 2.42 2.29
C ASP A 24 -13.99 3.35 2.57
N LEU A 25 -14.01 4.59 2.04
CA LEU A 25 -12.96 5.60 2.27
C LEU A 25 -12.96 6.11 3.72
N GLU A 26 -14.12 6.39 4.30
CA GLU A 26 -14.26 6.80 5.71
C GLU A 26 -13.74 5.72 6.65
N SER A 27 -14.11 4.45 6.39
CA SER A 27 -13.58 3.32 7.15
C SER A 27 -12.06 3.20 7.02
N THR A 28 -11.52 3.39 5.80
CA THR A 28 -10.07 3.35 5.57
C THR A 28 -9.36 4.50 6.29
N SER A 29 -9.93 5.71 6.25
CA SER A 29 -9.37 6.87 6.96
C SER A 29 -9.22 6.62 8.46
N SER A 30 -10.18 5.91 9.06
CA SER A 30 -10.13 5.55 10.48
C SER A 30 -9.06 4.50 10.82
N LEU A 31 -8.51 3.81 9.82
CA LEU A 31 -7.46 2.80 9.97
C LEU A 31 -6.04 3.36 9.80
N LEU A 32 -5.91 4.61 9.34
CA LEU A 32 -4.60 5.22 9.16
C LEU A 32 -3.91 5.38 10.52
N ASN A 33 -2.82 4.63 10.68
CA ASN A 33 -2.01 4.66 11.90
C ASN A 33 -0.88 5.68 11.73
N SER A 34 -0.96 6.78 12.48
CA SER A 34 0.04 7.84 12.45
C SER A 34 1.42 7.36 12.90
N ASP A 35 1.48 6.42 13.86
CA ASP A 35 2.75 5.91 14.39
C ASP A 35 3.50 5.08 13.34
N ASP A 36 2.79 4.17 12.65
CA ASP A 36 3.40 3.40 11.56
C ASP A 36 3.82 4.31 10.41
N MET A 37 2.99 5.30 10.03
CA MET A 37 3.35 6.29 9.00
C MET A 37 4.61 7.07 9.38
N PHE A 38 4.71 7.51 10.64
CA PHE A 38 5.87 8.22 11.17
C PHE A 38 7.14 7.36 11.10
N GLN A 39 7.08 6.12 11.59
CA GLN A 39 8.23 5.22 11.58
C GLN A 39 8.70 4.91 10.15
N ILE A 40 7.76 4.66 9.23
CA ILE A 40 8.08 4.41 7.82
C ILE A 40 8.71 5.66 7.18
N ALA A 41 8.14 6.85 7.41
CA ALA A 41 8.68 8.11 6.88
C ALA A 41 10.10 8.37 7.38
N ARG A 42 10.35 8.17 8.68
CA ARG A 42 11.67 8.30 9.29
C ARG A 42 12.70 7.36 8.67
N LEU A 43 12.31 6.10 8.42
CA LEU A 43 13.18 5.13 7.76
C LEU A 43 13.52 5.54 6.33
N LEU A 44 12.55 6.01 5.56
CA LEU A 44 12.74 6.44 4.17
C LEU A 44 13.62 7.69 4.05
N CYS A 45 13.62 8.58 5.05
CA CYS A 45 14.50 9.77 5.06
C CYS A 45 16.01 9.41 5.07
N SER A 46 16.39 8.21 5.51
CA SER A 46 17.78 7.73 5.40
C SER A 46 18.15 7.25 3.98
N ASN A 47 17.23 7.35 3.02
CA ASN A 47 17.38 6.92 1.62
C ASN A 47 17.90 5.48 1.46
N PRO A 48 17.30 4.49 2.14
CA PRO A 48 17.66 3.09 2.02
C PRO A 48 17.23 2.52 0.66
N PRO A 49 17.78 1.38 0.22
CA PRO A 49 17.20 0.62 -0.86
C PRO A 49 15.78 0.15 -0.48
N VAL A 50 14.81 0.39 -1.37
CA VAL A 50 13.40 0.02 -1.18
C VAL A 50 13.00 -0.97 -2.27
N TYR A 51 12.55 -2.15 -1.88
CA TYR A 51 12.09 -3.19 -2.79
C TYR A 51 10.58 -3.33 -2.70
N LEU A 52 9.90 -3.06 -3.81
CA LEU A 52 8.45 -3.11 -3.92
C LEU A 52 8.01 -4.42 -4.58
N TYR A 53 7.07 -5.09 -3.97
CA TYR A 53 6.53 -6.35 -4.49
C TYR A 53 5.02 -6.44 -4.38
N SER A 54 4.41 -6.95 -5.44
CA SER A 54 3.05 -7.49 -5.41
C SER A 54 2.97 -8.78 -6.23
N PRO A 55 2.07 -9.71 -5.90
CA PRO A 55 1.65 -10.70 -6.88
C PRO A 55 1.04 -9.96 -8.07
N ALA A 56 1.37 -10.37 -9.30
CA ALA A 56 0.90 -9.73 -10.53
C ALA A 56 -0.61 -9.39 -10.54
N GLY A 57 -1.07 -8.61 -11.49
CA GLY A 57 -2.46 -8.22 -11.67
C GLY A 57 -2.74 -6.77 -11.21
N LEU A 58 -3.98 -6.50 -10.76
CA LEU A 58 -4.40 -5.14 -10.40
C LEU A 58 -3.58 -4.49 -9.29
N THR A 59 -2.98 -5.29 -8.41
CA THR A 59 -2.11 -4.79 -7.33
C THR A 59 -0.80 -4.20 -7.84
N ASP A 60 -0.34 -4.62 -9.03
CA ASP A 60 0.87 -4.07 -9.65
C ASP A 60 0.72 -2.58 -10.02
N ILE A 61 -0.50 -2.15 -10.31
CA ILE A 61 -0.79 -0.72 -10.56
C ILE A 61 -0.51 0.10 -9.30
N SER A 62 -0.91 -0.40 -8.13
CA SER A 62 -0.63 0.27 -6.84
C SER A 62 0.87 0.32 -6.54
N VAL A 63 1.61 -0.74 -6.88
CA VAL A 63 3.08 -0.77 -6.73
C VAL A 63 3.75 0.22 -7.66
N SER A 64 3.31 0.31 -8.93
CA SER A 64 3.84 1.27 -9.90
C SER A 64 3.57 2.71 -9.48
N TYR A 65 2.38 2.96 -8.92
CA TYR A 65 2.06 4.27 -8.36
C TYR A 65 3.00 4.63 -7.20
N LEU A 66 3.18 3.72 -6.24
CA LEU A 66 4.06 3.94 -5.09
C LEU A 66 5.52 4.15 -5.54
N GLU A 67 6.02 3.34 -6.49
CA GLU A 67 7.36 3.50 -7.08
C GLU A 67 7.57 4.92 -7.62
N SER A 68 6.64 5.38 -8.46
CA SER A 68 6.71 6.72 -9.06
C SER A 68 6.66 7.83 -8.01
N MET A 69 5.79 7.70 -7.02
CA MET A 69 5.63 8.71 -5.98
C MET A 69 6.83 8.77 -5.03
N LEU A 70 7.42 7.64 -4.68
CA LEU A 70 8.66 7.60 -3.89
C LEU A 70 9.83 8.22 -4.67
N PHE A 71 9.93 7.95 -5.97
CA PHE A 71 10.96 8.56 -6.82
C PHE A 71 10.80 10.08 -6.89
N ILE A 72 9.59 10.60 -7.08
CA ILE A 72 9.29 12.05 -7.07
C ILE A 72 9.61 12.68 -5.70
N SER A 73 9.51 11.89 -4.62
CA SER A 73 9.84 12.31 -3.25
C SER A 73 11.33 12.11 -2.90
N ASP A 74 12.20 12.00 -3.90
CA ASP A 74 13.66 11.83 -3.80
C ASP A 74 14.14 10.50 -3.18
N CYS A 75 13.31 9.45 -3.18
CA CYS A 75 13.79 8.11 -2.89
C CYS A 75 14.38 7.50 -4.17
N GLN A 76 15.71 7.59 -4.32
CA GLN A 76 16.39 7.22 -5.58
C GLN A 76 16.62 5.73 -5.77
N LYS A 77 16.58 4.94 -4.70
CA LYS A 77 16.90 3.50 -4.71
C LYS A 77 15.64 2.65 -4.56
N VAL A 78 14.67 2.83 -5.47
CA VAL A 78 13.41 2.09 -5.46
C VAL A 78 13.42 1.06 -6.59
N TYR A 79 13.14 -0.19 -6.25
CA TYR A 79 13.18 -1.33 -7.17
C TYR A 79 11.86 -2.10 -7.11
N LYS A 80 11.14 -2.14 -8.21
CA LYS A 80 9.88 -2.87 -8.33
C LYS A 80 10.08 -4.24 -8.99
N THR A 81 9.42 -5.26 -8.47
CA THR A 81 9.32 -6.57 -9.13
C THR A 81 8.02 -7.28 -8.81
N THR A 82 7.51 -8.06 -9.77
CA THR A 82 6.41 -9.02 -9.59
C THR A 82 6.93 -10.47 -9.60
N ALA A 83 8.22 -10.64 -9.93
CA ALA A 83 8.84 -11.95 -10.04
C ALA A 83 9.36 -12.42 -8.67
N SER A 84 8.75 -13.46 -8.11
CA SER A 84 9.13 -14.03 -6.80
C SER A 84 10.61 -14.46 -6.74
N LYS A 85 11.15 -14.98 -7.85
CA LYS A 85 12.57 -15.37 -7.94
C LYS A 85 13.51 -14.17 -7.85
N ALA A 86 13.17 -13.06 -8.51
CA ALA A 86 13.96 -11.84 -8.45
C ALA A 86 13.91 -11.24 -7.04
N LEU A 87 12.72 -11.19 -6.41
CA LEU A 87 12.61 -10.70 -5.04
C LEU A 87 13.42 -11.54 -4.06
N ARG A 88 13.39 -12.88 -4.18
CA ARG A 88 14.20 -13.77 -3.35
C ARG A 88 15.69 -13.50 -3.51
N HIS A 89 16.15 -13.25 -4.73
CA HIS A 89 17.54 -12.86 -4.95
C HIS A 89 17.87 -11.53 -4.23
N PHE A 90 17.00 -10.54 -4.28
CA PHE A 90 17.20 -9.28 -3.54
C PHE A 90 17.23 -9.51 -2.03
N ILE A 91 16.34 -10.34 -1.48
CA ILE A 91 16.34 -10.68 -0.05
C ILE A 91 17.69 -11.28 0.39
N GLN A 92 18.30 -12.10 -0.46
CA GLN A 92 19.58 -12.77 -0.15
C GLN A 92 20.81 -11.87 -0.31
N THR A 93 20.73 -10.83 -1.15
CA THR A 93 21.89 -10.01 -1.54
C THR A 93 21.82 -8.55 -1.08
N ALA A 94 20.64 -8.07 -0.66
CA ALA A 94 20.43 -6.69 -0.26
C ALA A 94 21.10 -6.37 1.10
N ASP A 95 21.41 -5.09 1.30
CA ASP A 95 21.85 -4.57 2.59
C ASP A 95 20.77 -4.76 3.66
N LYS A 96 21.16 -5.05 4.90
CA LYS A 96 20.24 -5.21 6.04
C LYS A 96 19.43 -3.95 6.36
N LYS A 97 19.84 -2.79 5.87
CA LYS A 97 19.09 -1.53 5.97
C LYS A 97 17.96 -1.42 4.94
N SER A 98 17.87 -2.36 4.01
CA SER A 98 16.87 -2.35 2.95
C SER A 98 15.46 -2.54 3.50
N ILE A 99 14.51 -1.90 2.84
CA ILE A 99 13.08 -1.96 3.16
C ILE A 99 12.39 -2.77 2.07
N PHE A 100 11.58 -3.73 2.48
CA PHE A 100 10.74 -4.53 1.59
C PHE A 100 9.28 -4.16 1.81
N ILE A 101 8.62 -3.62 0.79
CA ILE A 101 7.22 -3.23 0.83
C ILE A 101 6.40 -4.20 0.01
N PHE A 102 5.47 -4.88 0.65
CA PHE A 102 4.56 -5.83 0.04
C PHE A 102 3.15 -5.23 -0.06
N ILE A 103 2.63 -5.14 -1.27
CA ILE A 103 1.24 -4.73 -1.49
C ILE A 103 0.42 -5.96 -1.87
N SER A 104 -0.58 -6.30 -1.05
CA SER A 104 -1.45 -7.44 -1.28
C SER A 104 -2.85 -7.14 -0.80
N ASN A 105 -3.85 -7.26 -1.69
CA ASN A 105 -5.23 -6.91 -1.34
C ASN A 105 -5.75 -7.74 -0.16
N SER A 106 -5.59 -9.06 -0.20
CA SER A 106 -6.07 -9.96 0.87
C SER A 106 -5.04 -10.22 1.97
N GLY A 107 -3.74 -10.03 1.69
CA GLY A 107 -2.64 -10.40 2.57
C GLY A 107 -2.47 -11.90 2.84
N ARG A 108 -3.18 -12.75 2.07
CA ARG A 108 -3.20 -14.22 2.26
C ARG A 108 -2.50 -15.00 1.15
N PHE A 109 -1.94 -14.31 0.18
CA PHE A 109 -1.30 -14.99 -0.95
C PHE A 109 -0.01 -15.67 -0.47
N GLU A 110 0.00 -17.00 -0.46
CA GLU A 110 1.04 -17.82 0.15
C GLU A 110 2.45 -17.47 -0.33
N SER A 111 2.63 -17.25 -1.64
CA SER A 111 3.93 -16.88 -2.18
C SER A 111 4.42 -15.52 -1.66
N THR A 112 3.53 -14.55 -1.47
CA THR A 112 3.84 -13.23 -0.90
C THR A 112 4.20 -13.36 0.57
N LEU A 113 3.43 -14.14 1.32
CA LEU A 113 3.67 -14.41 2.73
C LEU A 113 5.02 -15.08 2.96
N ASN A 114 5.36 -16.09 2.15
CA ASN A 114 6.63 -16.80 2.28
C ASN A 114 7.83 -15.88 2.00
N LEU A 115 7.74 -14.98 1.00
CA LEU A 115 8.77 -13.99 0.72
C LEU A 115 8.90 -12.96 1.85
N ALA A 116 7.79 -12.51 2.43
CA ALA A 116 7.82 -11.58 3.56
C ALA A 116 8.46 -12.23 4.81
N LYS A 117 8.14 -13.49 5.11
CA LYS A 117 8.78 -14.28 6.18
C LYS A 117 10.28 -14.44 5.93
N GLU A 118 10.68 -14.75 4.70
CA GLU A 118 12.09 -14.89 4.31
C GLU A 118 12.83 -13.56 4.53
N ALA A 119 12.27 -12.43 4.10
CA ALA A 119 12.85 -11.10 4.32
C ALA A 119 13.01 -10.80 5.83
N ARG A 120 12.00 -11.11 6.64
CA ARG A 120 12.07 -10.95 8.11
C ARG A 120 13.15 -11.81 8.74
N LEU A 121 13.30 -13.06 8.32
CA LEU A 121 14.34 -13.97 8.82
C LEU A 121 15.75 -13.47 8.49
N HIS A 122 15.92 -12.76 7.37
CA HIS A 122 17.18 -12.11 7.03
C HIS A 122 17.40 -10.78 7.77
N GLY A 123 16.50 -10.39 8.67
CA GLY A 123 16.61 -9.17 9.47
C GLY A 123 16.23 -7.89 8.74
N MET A 124 15.55 -8.00 7.58
CA MET A 124 15.07 -6.86 6.80
C MET A 124 13.82 -6.22 7.43
N ILE A 125 13.62 -4.94 7.16
CA ILE A 125 12.38 -4.24 7.49
C ILE A 125 11.32 -4.61 6.46
N VAL A 126 10.21 -5.16 6.92
CA VAL A 126 9.08 -5.52 6.07
C VAL A 126 7.89 -4.62 6.39
N ILE A 127 7.33 -4.01 5.36
CA ILE A 127 6.14 -3.16 5.43
C ILE A 127 5.05 -3.83 4.59
N SER A 128 3.85 -3.95 5.12
CA SER A 128 2.69 -4.42 4.37
C SER A 128 1.70 -3.29 4.10
N ILE A 129 1.11 -3.32 2.90
CA ILE A 129 -0.04 -2.50 2.53
C ILE A 129 -1.15 -3.45 2.11
N SER A 130 -2.17 -3.62 2.94
CA SER A 130 -3.14 -4.69 2.77
C SER A 130 -4.48 -4.40 3.46
N SER A 131 -5.50 -5.18 3.10
CA SER A 131 -6.83 -5.01 3.70
C SER A 131 -6.82 -5.35 5.20
N ILE A 132 -7.81 -4.80 5.94
CA ILE A 132 -7.95 -5.02 7.38
C ILE A 132 -8.38 -6.44 7.76
N GLU A 133 -8.93 -7.22 6.83
CA GLU A 133 -9.34 -8.59 7.11
C GLU A 133 -8.18 -9.44 7.64
N ASN A 134 -8.47 -10.60 8.26
CA ASN A 134 -7.46 -11.55 8.75
C ASN A 134 -6.34 -11.73 7.74
N ASN A 135 -5.14 -11.38 8.12
CA ASN A 135 -4.10 -11.00 7.18
C ASN A 135 -2.73 -11.43 7.71
N ASP A 136 -2.32 -12.62 7.33
CA ASP A 136 -1.06 -13.24 7.75
C ASP A 136 0.16 -12.38 7.34
N LEU A 137 0.04 -11.62 6.22
CA LEU A 137 1.10 -10.73 5.79
C LEU A 137 1.31 -9.58 6.78
N ALA A 138 0.24 -9.03 7.35
CA ALA A 138 0.34 -7.99 8.36
C ALA A 138 0.98 -8.50 9.66
N GLU A 139 0.72 -9.75 10.05
CA GLU A 139 1.31 -10.34 11.25
C GLU A 139 2.83 -10.50 11.17
N VAL A 140 3.35 -10.80 9.99
CA VAL A 140 4.81 -10.96 9.79
C VAL A 140 5.53 -9.65 9.48
N SER A 141 4.79 -8.58 9.21
CA SER A 141 5.37 -7.28 8.84
C SER A 141 5.80 -6.48 10.05
N THR A 142 6.81 -5.62 9.87
CA THR A 142 7.29 -4.69 10.91
C THR A 142 6.31 -3.54 11.10
N TYR A 143 5.79 -3.01 9.98
CA TYR A 143 4.82 -1.92 9.94
C TYR A 143 3.71 -2.25 8.96
N ASN A 144 2.51 -1.70 9.22
CA ASN A 144 1.33 -2.04 8.47
C ASN A 144 0.53 -0.79 8.09
N LEU A 145 0.31 -0.59 6.79
CA LEU A 145 -0.67 0.36 6.30
C LEU A 145 -1.92 -0.42 5.86
N ARG A 146 -3.03 -0.19 6.54
CA ARG A 146 -4.25 -0.98 6.39
C ARG A 146 -5.33 -0.18 5.68
N PHE A 147 -6.13 -0.87 4.86
CA PHE A 147 -7.31 -0.28 4.23
C PHE A 147 -8.52 -1.21 4.34
N PHE A 148 -9.69 -0.62 4.25
CA PHE A 148 -10.95 -1.35 4.13
C PHE A 148 -11.43 -1.28 2.68
N SER A 149 -11.86 -2.41 2.12
CA SER A 149 -12.49 -2.47 0.82
C SER A 149 -13.54 -3.57 0.83
N LYS A 150 -14.79 -3.21 0.64
CA LYS A 150 -15.86 -4.20 0.55
C LYS A 150 -15.59 -5.13 -0.62
N LYS A 151 -15.48 -6.45 -0.34
CA LYS A 151 -15.31 -7.46 -1.38
C LYS A 151 -16.47 -7.40 -2.38
N ARG A 152 -16.13 -7.36 -3.64
CA ARG A 152 -17.08 -7.40 -4.77
C ARG A 152 -16.60 -8.46 -5.75
N GLU A 153 -17.51 -9.32 -6.13
CA GLU A 153 -17.24 -10.44 -7.05
C GLU A 153 -18.40 -10.57 -8.02
N ASN A 154 -18.11 -10.84 -9.28
CA ASN A 154 -19.10 -11.14 -10.30
C ASN A 154 -18.60 -12.31 -11.13
N ASP A 155 -19.36 -13.41 -11.16
CA ASP A 155 -19.05 -14.63 -11.89
C ASP A 155 -17.61 -15.14 -11.66
N GLY A 156 -17.13 -15.08 -10.40
CA GLY A 156 -15.77 -15.49 -10.00
C GLY A 156 -14.67 -14.44 -10.29
N ALA A 157 -15.01 -13.31 -10.91
CA ALA A 157 -14.07 -12.21 -11.12
C ALA A 157 -14.05 -11.26 -9.92
N ASP A 158 -12.85 -10.92 -9.42
CA ASP A 158 -12.67 -9.94 -8.35
C ASP A 158 -12.87 -8.51 -8.90
N LEU A 159 -13.99 -7.88 -8.55
CA LEU A 159 -14.34 -6.49 -8.85
C LEU A 159 -14.11 -5.55 -7.65
N THR A 160 -13.41 -6.00 -6.61
CA THR A 160 -13.12 -5.19 -5.43
C THR A 160 -12.35 -3.93 -5.83
N SER A 161 -12.84 -2.77 -5.40
CA SER A 161 -12.20 -1.49 -5.70
C SER A 161 -10.80 -1.41 -5.08
N ARG A 162 -9.86 -0.86 -5.82
CA ARG A 162 -8.51 -0.54 -5.33
C ARG A 162 -8.38 0.90 -4.83
N LEU A 163 -9.48 1.67 -4.86
CA LEU A 163 -9.48 3.08 -4.49
C LEU A 163 -8.95 3.29 -3.06
N CYS A 164 -9.35 2.44 -2.12
CA CYS A 164 -8.91 2.56 -0.73
C CYS A 164 -7.41 2.28 -0.55
N SER A 165 -6.83 1.37 -1.34
CA SER A 165 -5.38 1.18 -1.33
C SER A 165 -4.65 2.41 -1.88
N PHE A 166 -5.14 3.03 -2.97
CA PHE A 166 -4.60 4.29 -3.48
C PHE A 166 -4.76 5.44 -2.50
N PHE A 167 -5.87 5.50 -1.77
CA PHE A 167 -6.08 6.50 -0.73
C PHE A 167 -5.00 6.39 0.37
N VAL A 168 -4.73 5.17 0.85
CA VAL A 168 -3.65 4.94 1.85
C VAL A 168 -2.29 5.33 1.30
N LEU A 169 -1.98 4.94 0.05
CA LEU A 169 -0.70 5.29 -0.59
C LEU A 169 -0.54 6.80 -0.74
N SER A 170 -1.57 7.50 -1.22
CA SER A 170 -1.55 8.95 -1.38
C SER A 170 -1.40 9.66 -0.02
N SER A 171 -2.17 9.25 0.98
CA SER A 171 -2.08 9.81 2.33
C SER A 171 -0.68 9.61 2.94
N PHE A 172 -0.08 8.42 2.72
CA PHE A 172 1.26 8.14 3.20
C PHE A 172 2.32 9.01 2.49
N ILE A 173 2.24 9.19 1.18
CA ILE A 173 3.19 10.01 0.42
C ILE A 173 3.08 11.49 0.81
N GLU A 174 1.86 12.02 0.99
CA GLU A 174 1.67 13.39 1.49
C GLU A 174 2.26 13.56 2.89
N TYR A 175 2.02 12.58 3.79
CA TYR A 175 2.60 12.58 5.13
C TYR A 175 4.14 12.53 5.08
N PHE A 176 4.72 11.66 4.25
CA PHE A 176 6.17 11.54 4.08
C PHE A 176 6.78 12.84 3.56
N SER A 177 6.15 13.47 2.56
CA SER A 177 6.60 14.75 2.01
C SER A 177 6.54 15.88 3.03
N PHE A 178 5.48 15.91 3.85
CA PHE A 178 5.35 16.87 4.95
C PHE A 178 6.43 16.66 6.02
N TYR A 179 6.65 15.41 6.44
CA TYR A 179 7.67 15.05 7.44
C TYR A 179 9.09 15.42 6.96
N LYS A 180 9.42 15.13 5.69
CA LYS A 180 10.72 15.46 5.10
C LYS A 180 10.98 16.97 5.09
N LYS A 181 10.00 17.79 4.70
CA LYS A 181 10.09 19.25 4.74
C LYS A 181 10.29 19.79 6.16
N GLY A 182 9.64 19.19 7.16
CA GLY A 182 9.86 19.57 8.56
C GLY A 182 11.30 19.39 8.99
N LEU A 183 11.92 18.25 8.66
CA LEU A 183 13.34 17.99 8.96
C LEU A 183 14.30 18.98 8.24
N GLU A 184 13.98 19.38 7.02
CA GLU A 184 14.79 20.35 6.29
C GLU A 184 14.75 21.74 6.99
N HIS A 185 13.60 22.18 7.47
CA HIS A 185 13.47 23.45 8.21
C HIS A 185 14.19 23.43 9.56
N GLU A 186 14.16 22.34 10.30
CA GLU A 186 14.91 22.21 11.57
C GLU A 186 16.42 22.28 11.36
N ASN A 187 16.95 21.61 10.33
CA ASN A 187 18.37 21.63 10.01
C ASN A 187 18.88 23.02 9.58
N PHE A 188 18.04 23.85 8.94
CA PHE A 188 18.39 25.22 8.58
C PHE A 188 18.37 26.17 9.79
N SER A 189 17.53 25.93 10.78
CA SER A 189 17.43 26.76 11.98
C SER A 189 18.54 26.51 13.02
N GLU A 190 19.22 25.36 12.96
CA GLU A 190 20.36 25.02 13.84
C GLU A 190 21.71 25.47 13.26
N SER A 191 21.76 25.97 12.03
CA SER A 191 23.00 26.39 11.35
C SER A 191 23.23 27.90 11.34
N ASP A 192 22.34 28.69 11.96
CA ASP A 192 22.46 30.14 12.22
C ASP A 192 22.81 30.39 13.70
#